data_f45373022d01927a93fdea90e70b6dae
#
_entry.id   f45373022d01927a93fdea90e70b6dae
#
_cell.length_a   1.000
_cell.length_b   1.000
_cell.length_c   1.000
_cell.angle_alpha   90.00
_cell.angle_beta   90.00
_cell.angle_gamma   90.00
#
_symmetry.space_group_name_H-M   'P 1'
#
loop_
_entity.id
_entity.type
_entity.pdbx_description
1 polymer ?
#
loop_
_entity_poly.entity_id
_entity_poly.type
_entity_poly.pdbx_seq_one_letter_code
_entity_poly.pdbx_strand_id
1 'polypeptide(L)'
;FLKKLKENRIKDTITGRTNFSVNKTDLLVNEFNQNKLAENFSTGEQKVIVITIIFSFLRYLKQINFKRIIFLLDDVFSYLDQRFTNLILDELKGLNSQTWITDIRTDWIEKNNELRTLVDKINIDDYRFKVAN
;
A
#
# COMPACT_ATOMS: atom_id res chain seq x y z
N PHE A 1 18.21 2.72 -21.21
CA PHE A 1 16.78 2.40 -21.42
C PHE A 1 16.41 2.49 -22.90
N LEU A 2 16.54 3.65 -23.57
CA LEU A 2 16.18 3.87 -24.97
C LEU A 2 16.89 2.91 -25.95
N LYS A 3 18.17 2.57 -25.70
CA LYS A 3 18.91 1.59 -26.50
C LYS A 3 18.25 0.21 -26.46
N LYS A 4 17.92 -0.28 -25.27
CA LYS A 4 17.23 -1.58 -25.10
C LYS A 4 15.83 -1.60 -25.71
N LEU A 5 15.08 -0.49 -25.65
CA LEU A 5 13.79 -0.38 -26.34
C LEU A 5 13.93 -0.53 -27.85
N LYS A 6 14.94 0.11 -28.45
CA LYS A 6 15.20 0.00 -29.90
C LYS A 6 15.60 -1.42 -30.29
N GLU A 7 16.46 -2.08 -29.51
CA GLU A 7 16.92 -3.45 -29.76
C GLU A 7 15.77 -4.47 -29.64
N ASN A 8 14.78 -4.23 -28.78
CA ASN A 8 13.66 -5.16 -28.64
C ASN A 8 12.52 -4.94 -29.65
N ARG A 9 12.48 -3.84 -30.40
CA ARG A 9 11.40 -3.55 -31.36
C ARG A 9 11.13 -4.68 -32.35
N ILE A 10 12.18 -5.31 -32.91
CA ILE A 10 12.03 -6.41 -33.86
C ILE A 10 11.37 -7.61 -33.18
N LYS A 11 11.80 -7.95 -31.98
CA LYS A 11 11.20 -9.04 -31.20
C LYS A 11 9.74 -8.74 -30.84
N ASP A 12 9.45 -7.50 -30.46
CA ASP A 12 8.11 -7.05 -30.09
C ASP A 12 7.16 -7.12 -31.30
N THR A 13 7.65 -6.79 -32.51
CA THR A 13 6.87 -6.91 -33.74
C THR A 13 6.54 -8.37 -34.07
N ILE A 14 7.49 -9.28 -33.88
CA ILE A 14 7.29 -10.72 -34.13
C ILE A 14 6.35 -11.35 -33.14
N THR A 15 6.47 -10.98 -31.87
CA THR A 15 5.69 -11.59 -30.78
C THR A 15 4.32 -10.93 -30.56
N GLY A 16 4.08 -9.76 -31.15
CA GLY A 16 2.89 -8.94 -30.93
C GLY A 16 2.77 -8.43 -29.47
N ARG A 17 3.85 -8.49 -28.68
CA ARG A 17 3.88 -8.11 -27.26
C ARG A 17 5.13 -7.30 -26.97
N THR A 18 4.99 -6.27 -26.13
CA THR A 18 6.13 -5.49 -25.65
C THR A 18 6.91 -6.30 -24.62
N ASN A 19 8.10 -6.76 -24.99
CA ASN A 19 8.96 -7.58 -24.15
C ASN A 19 9.80 -6.75 -23.16
N PHE A 20 10.08 -5.50 -23.49
CA PHE A 20 10.81 -4.58 -22.64
C PHE A 20 10.08 -3.24 -22.58
N SER A 21 9.61 -2.83 -21.39
CA SER A 21 8.90 -1.56 -21.19
C SER A 21 9.12 -1.06 -19.78
N VAL A 22 8.75 0.20 -19.54
CA VAL A 22 8.72 0.80 -18.19
C VAL A 22 7.82 0.00 -17.24
N ASN A 23 6.71 -0.53 -17.77
CA ASN A 23 5.73 -1.30 -16.99
C ASN A 23 6.22 -2.71 -16.60
N LYS A 24 7.39 -3.14 -17.11
CA LYS A 24 8.04 -4.41 -16.74
C LYS A 24 9.21 -4.22 -15.78
N THR A 25 9.44 -2.99 -15.33
CA THR A 25 10.41 -2.73 -14.26
C THR A 25 9.77 -3.09 -12.95
N ASP A 26 10.39 -3.98 -12.21
CA ASP A 26 9.91 -4.46 -10.93
C ASP A 26 10.94 -4.15 -9.83
N LEU A 27 10.46 -4.07 -8.58
CA LEU A 27 11.30 -3.91 -7.41
C LEU A 27 11.58 -5.29 -6.80
N LEU A 28 12.81 -5.76 -6.95
CA LEU A 28 13.23 -6.99 -6.30
C LEU A 28 13.48 -6.73 -4.82
N VAL A 29 12.64 -7.29 -3.96
CA VAL A 29 12.75 -7.19 -2.51
C VAL A 29 13.17 -8.53 -1.93
N ASN A 30 14.21 -8.52 -1.12
CA ASN A 30 14.72 -9.69 -0.42
C ASN A 30 14.68 -9.44 1.09
N GLU A 31 14.13 -10.36 1.85
CA GLU A 31 14.17 -10.33 3.31
C GLU A 31 15.55 -10.76 3.76
N PHE A 32 16.21 -9.90 4.57
CA PHE A 32 17.62 -10.03 4.89
C PHE A 32 17.95 -11.28 5.73
N ASN A 33 17.14 -11.56 6.75
CA ASN A 33 17.45 -12.65 7.69
C ASN A 33 17.26 -14.04 7.09
N GLN A 34 16.26 -14.20 6.23
CA GLN A 34 15.92 -15.48 5.60
C GLN A 34 16.50 -15.61 4.19
N ASN A 35 17.08 -14.54 3.66
CA ASN A 35 17.55 -14.45 2.27
C ASN A 35 16.46 -14.94 1.26
N LYS A 36 15.21 -14.58 1.52
CA LYS A 36 14.04 -15.04 0.78
C LYS A 36 13.45 -13.89 -0.01
N LEU A 37 13.17 -14.13 -1.30
CA LEU A 37 12.51 -13.14 -2.15
C LEU A 37 11.07 -12.88 -1.69
N ALA A 38 10.64 -11.62 -1.77
CA ALA A 38 9.30 -11.21 -1.35
C ALA A 38 8.18 -11.97 -2.08
N GLU A 39 8.37 -12.36 -3.32
CA GLU A 39 7.43 -13.16 -4.10
C GLU A 39 7.12 -14.54 -3.52
N ASN A 40 8.02 -15.08 -2.69
CA ASN A 40 7.90 -16.39 -2.05
C ASN A 40 7.24 -16.35 -0.67
N PHE A 41 6.82 -15.18 -0.21
CA PHE A 41 6.08 -15.01 1.04
C PHE A 41 4.57 -15.14 0.82
N SER A 42 3.83 -15.38 1.89
CA SER A 42 2.35 -15.37 1.84
C SER A 42 1.81 -13.99 1.47
N THR A 43 0.59 -13.92 0.97
CA THR A 43 -0.07 -12.66 0.58
C THR A 43 -0.07 -11.63 1.72
N GLY A 44 -0.32 -12.07 2.96
CA GLY A 44 -0.28 -11.18 4.13
C GLY A 44 1.12 -10.63 4.40
N GLU A 45 2.15 -11.49 4.34
CA GLU A 45 3.55 -11.09 4.51
C GLU A 45 4.01 -10.14 3.41
N GLN A 46 3.65 -10.42 2.15
CA GLN A 46 3.95 -9.51 1.03
C GLN A 46 3.31 -8.12 1.25
N LYS A 47 2.07 -8.08 1.74
CA LYS A 47 1.38 -6.85 2.09
C LYS A 47 2.12 -6.07 3.18
N VAL A 48 2.58 -6.75 4.22
CA VAL A 48 3.40 -6.13 5.28
C VAL A 48 4.70 -5.56 4.74
N ILE A 49 5.38 -6.27 3.84
CA ILE A 49 6.61 -5.77 3.18
C ILE A 49 6.34 -4.48 2.41
N VAL A 50 5.29 -4.45 1.57
CA VAL A 50 4.91 -3.26 0.80
C VAL A 50 4.60 -2.09 1.73
N ILE A 51 3.80 -2.31 2.76
CA ILE A 51 3.43 -1.28 3.74
C ILE A 51 4.69 -0.75 4.46
N THR A 52 5.62 -1.63 4.84
CA THR A 52 6.88 -1.23 5.48
C THR A 52 7.72 -0.32 4.59
N ILE A 53 7.81 -0.62 3.30
CA ILE A 53 8.52 0.22 2.31
C ILE A 53 7.86 1.60 2.23
N ILE A 54 6.53 1.64 2.13
CA ILE A 54 5.77 2.89 2.06
C ILE A 54 5.97 3.73 3.34
N PHE A 55 5.86 3.13 4.52
CA PHE A 55 6.10 3.85 5.79
C PHE A 55 7.54 4.37 5.91
N SER A 56 8.53 3.60 5.46
CA SER A 56 9.92 4.04 5.42
C SER A 56 10.09 5.26 4.53
N PHE A 57 9.44 5.28 3.38
CA PHE A 57 9.42 6.43 2.48
C PHE A 57 8.71 7.64 3.09
N LEU A 58 7.56 7.44 3.75
CA LEU A 58 6.85 8.51 4.44
C LEU A 58 7.67 9.13 5.58
N ARG A 59 8.40 8.32 6.34
CA ARG A 59 9.34 8.81 7.36
C ARG A 59 10.45 9.66 6.75
N TYR A 60 11.01 9.21 5.62
CA TYR A 60 12.00 9.98 4.88
C TYR A 60 11.43 11.34 4.42
N LEU A 61 10.25 11.37 3.84
CA LEU A 61 9.58 12.61 3.43
C LEU A 61 9.41 13.58 4.60
N LYS A 62 9.08 13.08 5.78
CA LYS A 62 8.99 13.90 6.99
C LYS A 62 10.35 14.46 7.41
N GLN A 63 11.42 13.67 7.34
CA GLN A 63 12.77 14.14 7.68
C GLN A 63 13.21 15.31 6.81
N ILE A 64 12.83 15.33 5.53
CA ILE A 64 13.11 16.43 4.61
C ILE A 64 12.06 17.56 4.66
N ASN A 65 11.24 17.59 5.72
CA ASN A 65 10.21 18.63 5.94
C ASN A 65 9.16 18.74 4.83
N PHE A 66 8.78 17.65 4.21
CA PHE A 66 7.65 17.62 3.27
C PHE A 66 6.34 17.90 4.03
N LYS A 67 5.72 19.05 3.76
CA LYS A 67 4.76 19.68 4.69
C LYS A 67 3.35 19.10 4.66
N ARG A 68 2.92 18.42 3.60
CA ARG A 68 1.53 17.93 3.48
C ARG A 68 1.51 16.57 2.81
N ILE A 69 1.23 15.55 3.61
CA ILE A 69 1.06 14.19 3.14
C ILE A 69 -0.38 13.78 3.45
N ILE A 70 -1.09 13.31 2.43
CA ILE A 70 -2.35 12.59 2.58
C ILE A 70 -2.07 11.13 2.25
N PHE A 71 -2.40 10.24 3.16
CA PHE A 71 -2.15 8.82 2.99
C PHE A 71 -3.47 8.09 2.73
N LEU A 72 -3.51 7.34 1.63
CA LEU A 72 -4.68 6.57 1.21
C LEU A 72 -4.36 5.08 1.35
N LEU A 73 -5.15 4.38 2.13
CA LEU A 73 -5.02 2.94 2.39
C LEU A 73 -6.32 2.24 1.97
N ASP A 74 -6.25 1.51 0.88
CA ASP A 74 -7.39 0.74 0.37
C ASP A 74 -7.30 -0.71 0.83
N ASP A 75 -8.33 -1.17 1.56
CA ASP A 75 -8.44 -2.53 2.08
C ASP A 75 -7.15 -3.05 2.77
N VAL A 76 -6.48 -2.17 3.52
CA VAL A 76 -5.13 -2.43 4.04
C VAL A 76 -5.09 -3.58 5.03
N PHE A 77 -6.14 -3.75 5.85
CA PHE A 77 -6.17 -4.75 6.93
C PHE A 77 -6.65 -6.13 6.49
N SER A 78 -7.10 -6.32 5.24
CA SER A 78 -7.46 -7.63 4.74
C SER A 78 -6.24 -8.56 4.75
N TYR A 79 -6.45 -9.82 5.11
CA TYR A 79 -5.42 -10.86 5.23
C TYR A 79 -4.32 -10.59 6.27
N LEU A 80 -4.48 -9.56 7.12
CA LEU A 80 -3.58 -9.29 8.23
C LEU A 80 -4.17 -9.80 9.55
N ASP A 81 -3.29 -10.33 10.39
CA ASP A 81 -3.64 -10.65 11.77
C ASP A 81 -3.72 -9.39 12.65
N GLN A 82 -4.21 -9.55 13.86
CA GLN A 82 -4.38 -8.44 14.81
C GLN A 82 -3.04 -7.79 15.18
N ARG A 83 -1.96 -8.54 15.21
CA ARG A 83 -0.62 -8.03 15.55
C ARG A 83 -0.14 -7.04 14.50
N PHE A 84 -0.21 -7.43 13.22
CA PHE A 84 0.19 -6.55 12.12
C PHE A 84 -0.75 -5.36 11.98
N THR A 85 -2.06 -5.56 12.16
CA THR A 85 -3.03 -4.47 12.20
C THR A 85 -2.65 -3.42 13.25
N ASN A 86 -2.34 -3.83 14.48
CA ASN A 86 -1.92 -2.91 15.53
C ASN A 86 -0.62 -2.19 15.20
N LEU A 87 0.38 -2.88 14.65
CA LEU A 87 1.63 -2.25 14.23
C LEU A 87 1.42 -1.16 13.18
N ILE A 88 0.56 -1.40 12.19
CA ILE A 88 0.23 -0.40 11.17
C ILE A 88 -0.46 0.80 11.80
N LEU A 89 -1.41 0.58 12.69
CA LEU A 89 -2.14 1.66 13.36
C LEU A 89 -1.21 2.52 14.24
N ASP A 90 -0.27 1.91 14.94
CA ASP A 90 0.72 2.63 15.75
C ASP A 90 1.67 3.46 14.87
N GLU A 91 2.09 2.93 13.73
CA GLU A 91 2.85 3.68 12.74
C GLU A 91 2.08 4.89 12.18
N LEU A 92 0.80 4.70 11.86
CA LEU A 92 -0.07 5.77 11.36
C LEU A 92 -0.22 6.91 12.37
N LYS A 93 -0.42 6.58 13.65
CA LYS A 93 -0.44 7.57 14.75
C LYS A 93 0.87 8.36 14.79
N GLY A 94 2.01 7.67 14.72
CA GLY A 94 3.34 8.31 14.74
C GLY A 94 3.62 9.20 13.53
N LEU A 95 2.97 8.95 12.40
CA LEU A 95 3.13 9.78 11.20
C LEU A 95 2.47 11.17 11.33
N ASN A 96 1.45 11.33 12.17
CA ASN A 96 0.71 12.60 12.30
C ASN A 96 0.34 13.24 10.95
N SER A 97 -0.21 12.42 10.06
CA SER A 97 -0.61 12.78 8.70
C SER A 97 -2.07 12.43 8.49
N GLN A 98 -2.78 13.19 7.66
CA GLN A 98 -4.15 12.82 7.32
C GLN A 98 -4.15 11.48 6.59
N THR A 99 -4.88 10.51 7.13
CA THR A 99 -4.98 9.17 6.57
C THR A 99 -6.42 8.82 6.28
N TRP A 100 -6.67 8.28 5.11
CA TRP A 100 -7.95 7.73 4.69
C TRP A 100 -7.80 6.21 4.55
N ILE A 101 -8.69 5.47 5.19
CA ILE A 101 -8.65 4.01 5.20
C ILE A 101 -10.02 3.50 4.74
N THR A 102 -10.01 2.61 3.75
CA THR A 102 -11.20 1.82 3.40
C THR A 102 -11.06 0.43 4.01
N ASP A 103 -12.11 -0.08 4.62
CA ASP A 103 -12.21 -1.47 5.09
C ASP A 103 -13.68 -1.86 5.24
N ILE A 104 -13.98 -3.12 5.02
CA ILE A 104 -15.29 -3.71 5.30
C ILE A 104 -15.47 -4.09 6.77
N ARG A 105 -14.37 -4.17 7.53
CA ARG A 105 -14.34 -4.53 8.95
C ARG A 105 -14.20 -3.26 9.80
N THR A 106 -14.88 -3.23 10.92
CA THR A 106 -14.81 -2.11 11.88
C THR A 106 -14.23 -2.52 13.24
N ASP A 107 -13.99 -3.81 13.41
CA ASP A 107 -13.54 -4.39 14.68
C ASP A 107 -12.20 -3.83 15.18
N TRP A 108 -11.32 -3.40 14.28
CA TRP A 108 -10.04 -2.77 14.64
C TRP A 108 -10.21 -1.38 15.27
N ILE A 109 -11.30 -0.64 14.95
CA ILE A 109 -11.67 0.61 15.63
C ILE A 109 -12.31 0.28 16.98
N GLU A 110 -13.25 -0.67 16.98
CA GLU A 110 -14.05 -1.01 18.18
C GLU A 110 -13.22 -1.60 19.30
N LYS A 111 -12.18 -2.36 18.96
CA LYS A 111 -11.25 -2.96 19.93
C LYS A 111 -10.20 -2.00 20.49
N ASN A 112 -10.11 -0.78 19.97
CA ASN A 112 -9.11 0.20 20.37
C ASN A 112 -9.77 1.50 20.81
N ASN A 113 -9.85 1.71 22.13
CA ASN A 113 -10.50 2.89 22.71
C ASN A 113 -9.88 4.22 22.27
N GLU A 114 -8.58 4.24 22.02
CA GLU A 114 -7.86 5.42 21.53
C GLU A 114 -8.28 5.78 20.10
N LEU A 115 -8.43 4.78 19.23
CA LEU A 115 -8.83 4.99 17.85
C LEU A 115 -10.26 5.51 17.73
N ARG A 116 -11.16 5.14 18.64
CA ARG A 116 -12.53 5.65 18.67
C ARG A 116 -12.60 7.17 18.77
N THR A 117 -11.61 7.79 19.39
CA THR A 117 -11.53 9.25 19.55
C THR A 117 -10.74 9.94 18.45
N LEU A 118 -9.94 9.19 17.68
CA LEU A 118 -9.06 9.73 16.65
C LEU A 118 -9.56 9.52 15.22
N VAL A 119 -10.56 8.64 15.03
CA VAL A 119 -11.04 8.23 13.72
C VAL A 119 -12.48 8.71 13.51
N ASP A 120 -12.69 9.44 12.43
CA ASP A 120 -14.01 9.74 11.94
C ASP A 120 -14.47 8.60 11.01
N LYS A 121 -15.54 7.92 11.40
CA LYS A 121 -16.10 6.82 10.60
C LYS A 121 -17.14 7.35 9.62
N ILE A 122 -16.93 7.08 8.36
CA ILE A 122 -17.86 7.40 7.26
C ILE A 122 -18.42 6.08 6.73
N ASN A 123 -19.74 5.89 6.84
CA ASN A 123 -20.40 4.75 6.24
C ASN A 123 -20.86 5.11 4.82
N ILE A 124 -20.33 4.43 3.81
CA ILE A 124 -20.65 4.71 2.40
C ILE A 124 -22.11 4.43 2.09
N ASP A 125 -22.75 3.48 2.78
CA ASP A 125 -24.17 3.17 2.58
C ASP A 125 -25.09 4.34 2.92
N ASP A 126 -24.68 5.25 3.79
CA ASP A 126 -25.44 6.44 4.14
C ASP A 126 -25.47 7.48 3.00
N TYR A 127 -24.57 7.36 2.03
CA TYR A 127 -24.39 8.25 0.89
C TYR A 127 -24.88 7.64 -0.43
N ARG A 128 -25.94 6.84 -0.40
CA ARG A 128 -26.55 6.30 -1.63
C ARG A 128 -27.00 7.45 -2.52
N PHE A 129 -26.31 7.63 -3.64
CA PHE A 129 -26.78 8.50 -4.70
C PHE A 129 -28.14 7.97 -5.19
N LYS A 130 -29.21 8.73 -4.96
CA LYS A 130 -30.47 8.49 -5.65
C LYS A 130 -30.20 8.81 -7.12
N VAL A 131 -30.02 7.79 -7.94
CA VAL A 131 -30.10 7.97 -9.38
C VAL A 131 -31.53 8.42 -9.65
N ALA A 132 -31.70 9.68 -10.05
CA ALA A 132 -32.98 10.18 -10.52
C ALA A 132 -33.29 9.40 -11.80
N ASN A 133 -34.41 8.62 -11.77
CA ASN A 133 -34.97 7.99 -12.95
C ASN A 133 -35.57 9.05 -13.86
#